data_a0bdde1ddad67bffddefa0e236e6d72c
#
_entry.id   a0bdde1ddad67bffddefa0e236e6d72c
#
_cell.length_a   1.000
_cell.length_b   1.000
_cell.length_c   1.000
_cell.angle_alpha   90.00
_cell.angle_beta   90.00
_cell.angle_gamma   90.00
#
_symmetry.space_group_name_H-M   'P 1'
#
loop_
_entity.id
_entity.type
_entity.pdbx_description
1 polymer ?
#
loop_
_entity_poly.entity_id
_entity_poly.type
_entity_poly.pdbx_seq_one_letter_code
_entity_poly.pdbx_strand_id
1 'polypeptide(L)'
;MQALHDATRAIMTGDAEICLIGGVEHMGHVPMTHGVDFHPGMAKNVAKAAGMMGLTAEMLGKLHGISREQQDEFAARSHARAHAATVEGRFKNEILPTEGPDSDGTLFTLEQDEVIRPKTNFDGLSQISPGFDPAPQSPP
;
A
#
# COMPACT_ATOMS: atom_id res chain seq x y z
N MET A 1 15.73 -4.52 1.64
CA MET A 1 17.01 -4.14 0.99
C MET A 1 18.21 -4.85 1.61
N GLN A 2 18.39 -4.85 2.95
CA GLN A 2 19.57 -5.49 3.57
C GLN A 2 19.69 -6.98 3.20
N ALA A 3 18.62 -7.75 3.34
CA ALA A 3 18.64 -9.17 2.96
C ALA A 3 19.06 -9.41 1.49
N LEU A 4 18.65 -8.50 0.58
CA LEU A 4 19.09 -8.57 -0.81
C LEU A 4 20.60 -8.33 -0.95
N HIS A 5 21.16 -7.34 -0.24
CA HIS A 5 22.59 -7.07 -0.27
C HIS A 5 23.40 -8.24 0.28
N ASP A 6 22.95 -8.86 1.39
CA ASP A 6 23.64 -9.98 2.00
C ASP A 6 23.60 -11.23 1.10
N ALA A 7 22.44 -11.52 0.51
CA ALA A 7 22.31 -12.60 -0.48
C ALA A 7 23.19 -12.39 -1.72
N THR A 8 23.22 -11.13 -2.22
CA THR A 8 24.08 -10.79 -3.36
C THR A 8 25.56 -11.02 -3.02
N ARG A 9 26.02 -10.60 -1.86
CA ARG A 9 27.41 -10.82 -1.42
C ARG A 9 27.72 -12.30 -1.33
N ALA A 10 26.83 -13.10 -0.69
CA ALA A 10 27.03 -14.54 -0.55
C ALA A 10 27.20 -15.24 -1.91
N ILE A 11 26.41 -14.84 -2.91
CA ILE A 11 26.53 -15.37 -4.26
C ILE A 11 27.83 -14.90 -4.94
N MET A 12 28.17 -13.62 -4.79
CA MET A 12 29.39 -13.06 -5.40
C MET A 12 30.69 -13.63 -4.83
N THR A 13 30.69 -14.01 -3.54
CA THR A 13 31.83 -14.64 -2.87
C THR A 13 31.90 -16.15 -3.07
N GLY A 14 30.88 -16.75 -3.66
CA GLY A 14 30.78 -18.20 -3.86
C GLY A 14 30.33 -18.97 -2.63
N ASP A 15 29.86 -18.27 -1.57
CA ASP A 15 29.35 -18.91 -0.35
C ASP A 15 27.97 -19.53 -0.56
N ALA A 16 27.24 -19.08 -1.58
CA ALA A 16 25.94 -19.63 -1.98
C ALA A 16 25.73 -19.53 -3.50
N GLU A 17 25.00 -20.47 -4.06
CA GLU A 17 24.62 -20.44 -5.48
C GLU A 17 23.23 -19.83 -5.68
N ILE A 18 22.32 -20.06 -4.72
CA ILE A 18 20.94 -19.60 -4.73
C ILE A 18 20.58 -19.12 -3.33
N CYS A 19 19.91 -17.97 -3.23
CA CYS A 19 19.38 -17.43 -2.00
C CYS A 19 17.89 -17.10 -2.13
N LEU A 20 17.10 -17.52 -1.16
CA LEU A 20 15.73 -17.06 -0.96
C LEU A 20 15.75 -15.94 0.07
N ILE A 21 15.17 -14.80 -0.28
CA ILE A 21 15.08 -13.65 0.62
C ILE A 21 13.62 -13.26 0.84
N GLY A 22 13.35 -12.70 2.00
CA GLY A 22 12.02 -12.20 2.35
C GLY A 22 12.12 -11.02 3.31
N GLY A 23 10.98 -10.43 3.59
CA GLY A 23 10.85 -9.36 4.57
C GLY A 23 9.40 -9.16 4.95
N VAL A 24 9.18 -8.71 6.17
CA VAL A 24 7.85 -8.46 6.73
C VAL A 24 7.91 -7.21 7.60
N GLU A 25 6.80 -6.47 7.65
CA GLU A 25 6.63 -5.36 8.57
C GLU A 25 5.25 -5.44 9.23
N HIS A 26 5.19 -5.14 10.51
CA HIS A 26 3.95 -5.09 11.27
C HIS A 26 3.40 -3.67 11.31
N MET A 27 2.65 -3.28 10.30
CA MET A 27 2.16 -1.91 10.14
C MET A 27 1.16 -1.47 11.24
N GLY A 28 0.56 -2.39 11.95
CA GLY A 28 -0.27 -2.09 13.13
C GLY A 28 0.53 -1.62 14.33
N HIS A 29 1.79 -2.05 14.47
CA HIS A 29 2.69 -1.64 15.56
C HIS A 29 3.69 -0.56 15.15
N VAL A 30 4.10 -0.55 13.88
CA VAL A 30 5.11 0.38 13.38
C VAL A 30 4.42 1.43 12.50
N PRO A 31 4.26 2.68 12.98
CA PRO A 31 3.72 3.76 12.15
C PRO A 31 4.57 3.97 10.90
N MET A 32 3.93 4.30 9.77
CA MET A 32 4.63 4.54 8.49
C MET A 32 5.72 5.62 8.57
N THR A 33 5.62 6.51 9.55
CA THR A 33 6.61 7.58 9.79
C THR A 33 7.66 7.21 10.82
N HIS A 34 7.62 6.00 11.39
CA HIS A 34 8.58 5.56 12.40
C HIS A 34 9.98 5.46 11.82
N GLY A 35 10.93 6.13 12.46
CA GLY A 35 12.34 6.12 12.04
C GLY A 35 12.63 6.78 10.69
N VAL A 36 11.69 7.55 10.14
CA VAL A 36 11.91 8.30 8.90
C VAL A 36 12.84 9.49 9.19
N ASP A 37 14.10 9.32 8.81
CA ASP A 37 15.13 10.35 8.87
C ASP A 37 15.84 10.44 7.52
N PHE A 38 15.42 11.40 6.71
CA PHE A 38 15.99 11.60 5.38
C PHE A 38 17.37 12.23 5.47
N HIS A 39 18.31 11.66 4.72
CA HIS A 39 19.63 12.25 4.60
C HIS A 39 19.54 13.74 4.16
N PRO A 40 20.21 14.66 4.87
CA PRO A 40 20.11 16.12 4.57
C PRO A 40 20.44 16.49 3.12
N GLY A 41 21.37 15.75 2.49
CA GLY A 41 21.72 15.94 1.08
C GLY A 41 20.61 15.63 0.09
N MET A 42 19.57 14.90 0.49
CA MET A 42 18.44 14.60 -0.37
C MET A 42 17.67 15.85 -0.78
N ALA A 43 17.59 16.84 0.12
CA ALA A 43 16.91 18.11 -0.15
C ALA A 43 17.53 18.94 -1.27
N LYS A 44 18.78 18.64 -1.67
CA LYS A 44 19.45 19.31 -2.81
C LYS A 44 18.90 18.86 -4.16
N ASN A 45 18.37 17.65 -4.24
CA ASN A 45 17.97 17.02 -5.51
C ASN A 45 16.48 16.67 -5.58
N VAL A 46 15.82 16.52 -4.43
CA VAL A 46 14.44 16.07 -4.33
C VAL A 46 13.70 16.95 -3.32
N ALA A 47 12.52 17.42 -3.69
CA ALA A 47 11.65 18.14 -2.74
C ALA A 47 11.30 17.22 -1.56
N LYS A 48 11.34 17.74 -0.34
CA LYS A 48 11.02 16.99 0.87
C LYS A 48 9.63 16.33 0.81
N ALA A 49 8.68 17.00 0.16
CA ALA A 49 7.33 16.47 -0.07
C ALA A 49 7.31 15.20 -0.92
N ALA A 50 8.30 14.95 -1.78
CA ALA A 50 8.40 13.73 -2.57
C ALA A 50 8.66 12.46 -1.72
N GLY A 51 9.09 12.62 -0.48
CA GLY A 51 9.16 11.53 0.51
C GLY A 51 7.81 11.13 1.09
N MET A 52 6.76 11.91 0.83
CA MET A 52 5.39 11.64 1.27
C MET A 52 4.55 11.18 0.07
N MET A 53 4.34 9.88 -0.05
CA MET A 53 3.69 9.28 -1.23
C MET A 53 2.30 9.85 -1.53
N GLY A 54 1.51 10.20 -0.51
CA GLY A 54 0.22 10.86 -0.69
C GLY A 54 0.35 12.20 -1.40
N LEU A 55 1.27 13.06 -0.99
CA LEU A 55 1.54 14.35 -1.64
C LEU A 55 2.10 14.16 -3.06
N THR A 56 2.90 13.13 -3.28
CA THR A 56 3.39 12.79 -4.62
C THR A 56 2.24 12.38 -5.53
N ALA A 57 1.30 11.58 -5.05
CA ALA A 57 0.11 11.20 -5.81
C ALA A 57 -0.76 12.42 -6.15
N GLU A 58 -0.99 13.34 -5.21
CA GLU A 58 -1.72 14.59 -5.46
C GLU A 58 -1.04 15.44 -6.52
N MET A 59 0.29 15.58 -6.43
CA MET A 59 1.07 16.32 -7.44
C MET A 59 0.93 15.70 -8.83
N LEU A 60 1.04 14.38 -8.93
CA LEU A 60 0.87 13.66 -10.21
C LEU A 60 -0.56 13.79 -10.75
N GLY A 61 -1.57 13.71 -9.89
CA GLY A 61 -2.95 13.95 -10.25
C GLY A 61 -3.14 15.34 -10.87
N LYS A 62 -2.60 16.38 -10.25
CA LYS A 62 -2.63 17.76 -10.77
C LYS A 62 -1.84 17.91 -12.07
N LEU A 63 -0.64 17.32 -12.14
CA LEU A 63 0.23 17.39 -13.32
C LEU A 63 -0.40 16.75 -14.56
N HIS A 64 -1.09 15.63 -14.37
CA HIS A 64 -1.73 14.89 -15.46
C HIS A 64 -3.20 15.19 -15.65
N GLY A 65 -3.77 16.13 -14.89
CA GLY A 65 -5.17 16.53 -14.99
C GLY A 65 -6.15 15.39 -14.65
N ILE A 66 -5.76 14.51 -13.71
CA ILE A 66 -6.61 13.39 -13.27
C ILE A 66 -7.67 13.93 -12.31
N SER A 67 -8.94 13.84 -12.70
CA SER A 67 -10.04 14.33 -11.89
C SER A 67 -10.34 13.40 -10.72
N ARG A 68 -11.08 13.91 -9.72
CA ARG A 68 -11.55 13.11 -8.59
C ARG A 68 -12.47 11.98 -9.05
N GLU A 69 -13.33 12.23 -10.00
CA GLU A 69 -14.25 11.24 -10.57
C GLU A 69 -13.48 10.08 -11.20
N GLN A 70 -12.42 10.37 -11.95
CA GLN A 70 -11.56 9.34 -12.54
C GLN A 70 -10.87 8.48 -11.47
N GLN A 71 -10.45 9.09 -10.37
CA GLN A 71 -9.86 8.38 -9.23
C GLN A 71 -10.88 7.46 -8.55
N ASP A 72 -12.09 7.97 -8.30
CA ASP A 72 -13.17 7.22 -7.66
C ASP A 72 -13.67 6.07 -8.55
N GLU A 73 -13.82 6.26 -9.86
CA GLU A 73 -14.14 5.20 -10.81
C GLU A 73 -13.08 4.10 -10.84
N PHE A 74 -11.81 4.50 -10.83
CA PHE A 74 -10.70 3.55 -10.80
C PHE A 74 -10.72 2.72 -9.50
N ALA A 75 -10.93 3.37 -8.36
CA ALA A 75 -10.98 2.71 -7.06
C ALA A 75 -12.17 1.74 -6.97
N ALA A 76 -13.37 2.15 -7.39
CA ALA A 76 -14.54 1.30 -7.41
C ALA A 76 -14.32 0.07 -8.30
N ARG A 77 -13.79 0.26 -9.50
CA ARG A 77 -13.45 -0.82 -10.43
C ARG A 77 -12.39 -1.77 -9.85
N SER A 78 -11.38 -1.24 -9.14
CA SER A 78 -10.33 -2.04 -8.50
C SER A 78 -10.93 -2.98 -7.45
N HIS A 79 -11.78 -2.47 -6.56
CA HIS A 79 -12.46 -3.28 -5.56
C HIS A 79 -13.39 -4.33 -6.19
N ALA A 80 -14.14 -3.97 -7.22
CA ALA A 80 -15.04 -4.89 -7.92
C ALA A 80 -14.26 -6.06 -8.56
N ARG A 81 -13.12 -5.76 -9.21
CA ARG A 81 -12.26 -6.78 -9.84
C ARG A 81 -11.62 -7.70 -8.81
N ALA A 82 -11.10 -7.15 -7.71
CA ALA A 82 -10.50 -7.93 -6.64
C ALA A 82 -11.54 -8.85 -5.99
N HIS A 83 -12.74 -8.33 -5.72
CA HIS A 83 -13.83 -9.13 -5.17
C HIS A 83 -14.25 -10.28 -6.11
N ALA A 84 -14.45 -9.99 -7.40
CA ALA A 84 -14.78 -11.00 -8.38
C ALA A 84 -13.72 -12.11 -8.44
N ALA A 85 -12.43 -11.73 -8.48
CA ALA A 85 -11.33 -12.69 -8.49
C ALA A 85 -11.30 -13.57 -7.22
N THR A 86 -11.61 -12.99 -6.06
CA THR A 86 -11.70 -13.73 -4.79
C THR A 86 -12.85 -14.73 -4.81
N VAL A 87 -14.04 -14.30 -5.23
CA VAL A 87 -15.24 -15.17 -5.29
C VAL A 87 -15.05 -16.30 -6.31
N GLU A 88 -14.40 -16.02 -7.44
CA GLU A 88 -14.06 -17.03 -8.46
C GLU A 88 -12.92 -17.97 -8.02
N GLY A 89 -12.35 -17.77 -6.84
CA GLY A 89 -11.28 -18.60 -6.28
C GLY A 89 -9.93 -18.46 -6.99
N ARG A 90 -9.70 -17.36 -7.72
CA ARG A 90 -8.45 -17.16 -8.47
C ARG A 90 -7.22 -17.11 -7.56
N PHE A 91 -7.38 -16.65 -6.32
CA PHE A 91 -6.31 -16.55 -5.32
C PHE A 91 -6.17 -17.78 -4.43
N LYS A 92 -6.99 -18.82 -4.63
CA LYS A 92 -7.03 -20.00 -3.75
C LYS A 92 -5.67 -20.68 -3.56
N ASN A 93 -4.83 -20.67 -4.59
CA ASN A 93 -3.50 -21.30 -4.55
C ASN A 93 -2.40 -20.38 -4.00
N GLU A 94 -2.73 -19.12 -3.73
CA GLU A 94 -1.79 -18.08 -3.28
C GLU A 94 -2.04 -17.72 -1.80
N ILE A 95 -3.26 -17.96 -1.30
CA ILE A 95 -3.63 -17.66 0.08
C ILE A 95 -3.18 -18.82 0.98
N LEU A 96 -2.39 -18.46 2.00
CA LEU A 96 -2.03 -19.36 3.09
C LEU A 96 -2.88 -18.99 4.31
N PRO A 97 -3.86 -19.84 4.72
CA PRO A 97 -4.62 -19.60 5.94
C PRO A 97 -3.68 -19.43 7.15
N THR A 98 -3.90 -18.38 7.92
CA THR A 98 -3.03 -18.05 9.05
C THR A 98 -3.87 -17.78 10.30
N GLU A 99 -3.50 -18.37 11.42
CA GLU A 99 -4.14 -18.10 12.71
C GLU A 99 -3.58 -16.82 13.32
N GLY A 100 -4.46 -16.02 13.87
CA GLY A 100 -4.12 -14.79 14.59
C GLY A 100 -5.22 -14.37 15.55
N PRO A 101 -4.92 -13.51 16.54
CA PRO A 101 -5.93 -12.95 17.42
C PRO A 101 -6.70 -11.83 16.72
N ASP A 102 -8.00 -11.76 16.99
CA ASP A 102 -8.83 -10.59 16.69
C ASP A 102 -8.58 -9.45 17.69
N SER A 103 -9.38 -8.36 17.61
CA SER A 103 -9.28 -7.21 18.52
C SER A 103 -9.52 -7.56 19.98
N ASP A 104 -10.22 -8.64 20.25
CA ASP A 104 -10.59 -9.10 21.60
C ASP A 104 -9.63 -10.18 22.12
N GLY A 105 -8.63 -10.54 21.31
CA GLY A 105 -7.64 -11.58 21.62
C GLY A 105 -8.12 -13.00 21.34
N THR A 106 -9.28 -13.16 20.70
CA THR A 106 -9.78 -14.48 20.30
C THR A 106 -9.06 -14.96 19.04
N LEU A 107 -8.54 -16.18 19.07
CA LEU A 107 -7.90 -16.76 17.90
C LEU A 107 -8.92 -17.06 16.80
N PHE A 108 -8.60 -16.67 15.60
CA PHE A 108 -9.37 -17.01 14.40
C PHE A 108 -8.43 -17.31 13.23
N THR A 109 -8.93 -18.00 12.22
CA THR A 109 -8.18 -18.28 11.00
C THR A 109 -8.54 -17.25 9.93
N LEU A 110 -7.54 -16.49 9.48
CA LEU A 110 -7.66 -15.55 8.37
C LEU A 110 -7.47 -16.33 7.06
N GLU A 111 -8.50 -16.39 6.24
CA GLU A 111 -8.53 -17.15 4.99
C GLU A 111 -8.66 -16.28 3.73
N GLN A 112 -8.76 -14.96 3.90
CA GLN A 112 -8.91 -14.02 2.79
C GLN A 112 -8.40 -12.63 3.15
N ASP A 113 -8.10 -11.83 2.13
CA ASP A 113 -7.72 -10.42 2.32
C ASP A 113 -8.88 -9.58 2.84
N GLU A 114 -8.64 -8.82 3.92
CA GLU A 114 -9.65 -7.98 4.58
C GLU A 114 -9.84 -6.61 3.92
N VAL A 115 -8.87 -6.16 3.10
CA VAL A 115 -8.90 -4.81 2.50
C VAL A 115 -9.85 -4.68 1.32
N ILE A 116 -10.36 -5.79 0.77
CA ILE A 116 -11.32 -5.77 -0.32
C ILE A 116 -12.69 -5.36 0.20
N ARG A 117 -13.24 -4.30 -0.36
CA ARG A 117 -14.55 -3.74 0.02
C ARG A 117 -15.58 -3.96 -1.10
N PRO A 118 -16.36 -5.05 -1.09
CA PRO A 118 -17.26 -5.42 -2.18
C PRO A 118 -18.37 -4.40 -2.48
N LYS A 119 -18.73 -3.60 -1.46
CA LYS A 119 -19.80 -2.59 -1.56
C LYS A 119 -19.28 -1.22 -1.99
N THR A 120 -17.99 -1.09 -2.33
CA THR A 120 -17.43 0.17 -2.79
C THR A 120 -18.07 0.57 -4.11
N ASN A 121 -18.60 1.77 -4.15
CA ASN A 121 -19.20 2.38 -5.34
C ASN A 121 -18.79 3.84 -5.46
N PHE A 122 -19.06 4.42 -6.62
CA PHE A 122 -18.71 5.80 -6.94
C PHE A 122 -19.33 6.80 -5.96
N ASP A 123 -20.62 6.66 -5.66
CA ASP A 123 -21.35 7.60 -4.79
C ASP A 123 -20.77 7.63 -3.37
N GLY A 124 -20.41 6.47 -2.83
CA GLY A 124 -19.77 6.37 -1.51
C GLY A 124 -18.37 6.98 -1.49
N LEU A 125 -17.60 6.77 -2.55
CA LEU A 125 -16.24 7.33 -2.66
C LEU A 125 -16.26 8.85 -2.79
N SER A 126 -17.20 9.42 -3.54
CA SER A 126 -17.32 10.87 -3.74
C SER A 126 -17.59 11.64 -2.44
N GLN A 127 -18.10 10.97 -1.40
CA GLN A 127 -18.34 11.56 -0.07
C GLN A 127 -17.09 11.58 0.82
N ILE A 128 -16.03 10.90 0.43
CA ILE A 128 -14.80 10.85 1.22
C ILE A 128 -13.99 12.13 0.99
N SER A 129 -13.64 12.81 2.07
CA SER A 129 -12.77 13.99 2.00
C SER A 129 -11.37 13.63 1.51
N PRO A 130 -10.71 14.51 0.73
CA PRO A 130 -9.32 14.33 0.33
C PRO A 130 -8.40 14.20 1.55
N GLY A 131 -7.52 13.18 1.54
CA GLY A 131 -6.64 12.91 2.67
C GLY A 131 -5.37 13.77 2.71
N PHE A 132 -4.93 14.27 1.56
CA PHE A 132 -3.64 14.95 1.40
C PHE A 132 -3.74 16.33 0.73
N ASP A 133 -4.91 16.76 0.30
CA ASP A 133 -5.08 18.09 -0.26
C ASP A 133 -5.13 19.13 0.89
N PRO A 134 -4.12 20.03 1.01
CA PRO A 134 -4.11 21.05 2.05
C PRO A 134 -5.06 22.22 1.75
N ALA A 135 -5.63 22.30 0.56
CA ALA A 135 -6.54 23.38 0.21
C ALA A 135 -7.92 23.07 0.80
N PRO A 136 -8.48 23.94 1.67
CA PRO A 136 -9.89 23.83 2.00
C PRO A 136 -10.67 23.99 0.70
N GLN A 137 -11.49 22.99 0.37
CA GLN A 137 -12.43 23.15 -0.72
C GLN A 137 -13.33 24.32 -0.36
N SER A 138 -13.19 25.44 -1.09
CA SER A 138 -14.16 26.51 -0.99
C SER A 138 -15.52 25.92 -1.32
N PRO A 139 -16.53 26.13 -0.50
CA PRO A 139 -17.88 25.69 -0.86
C PRO A 139 -18.30 26.36 -2.16
N PRO A 140 -19.11 25.70 -2.98
CA PRO A 140 -19.61 26.22 -4.25
C PRO A 140 -20.39 27.52 -4.08
#